data_c8e9814c766dfedbd0b85c41ef422a10
#
_entry.id   c8e9814c766dfedbd0b85c41ef422a10
#
_cell.length_a   1.000
_cell.length_b   1.000
_cell.length_c   1.000
_cell.angle_alpha   90.00
_cell.angle_beta   90.00
_cell.angle_gamma   90.00
#
_symmetry.space_group_name_H-M   'P 1'
#
loop_
_entity.id
_entity.type
_entity.pdbx_description
1 polymer ?
#
loop_
_entity_poly.entity_id
_entity_poly.type
_entity_poly.pdbx_seq_one_letter_code
_entity_poly.pdbx_strand_id
1 'polypeptide(L)'
;MKFETLEIARDGAVATIWMNRPDVHNAFNELLIAELTAACGALDADESVRAVVLAGRGKSFSAGADLNWMRRAAEASVEENLQDA
;
A
#
# COMPACT_ATOMS: atom_id res chain seq x y z
N MET A 1 -10.50 -8.38 7.80
CA MET A 1 -9.85 -8.34 6.48
C MET A 1 -8.51 -9.02 6.54
N LYS A 2 -8.22 -9.82 5.54
CA LYS A 2 -6.90 -10.44 5.40
C LYS A 2 -6.17 -9.83 4.24
N PHE A 3 -4.94 -9.39 4.50
CA PHE A 3 -4.05 -8.85 3.47
C PHE A 3 -2.81 -9.73 3.36
N GLU A 4 -2.22 -9.78 2.17
CA GLU A 4 -0.98 -10.50 1.93
C GLU A 4 0.25 -9.65 2.22
N THR A 5 0.16 -8.34 1.97
CA THR A 5 1.29 -7.41 2.07
C THR A 5 1.17 -6.45 3.25
N LEU A 6 0.09 -6.52 4.00
CA LEU A 6 -0.17 -5.64 5.14
C LEU A 6 -0.58 -6.43 6.38
N GLU A 7 -0.29 -5.83 7.53
CA GLU A 7 -0.88 -6.23 8.81
C GLU A 7 -1.50 -4.99 9.45
N ILE A 8 -2.65 -5.13 10.07
CA ILE A 8 -3.31 -4.02 10.76
C ILE A 8 -3.36 -4.32 12.25
N ALA A 9 -2.84 -3.42 13.05
CA ALA A 9 -2.90 -3.49 14.50
C ALA A 9 -3.75 -2.35 15.04
N ARG A 10 -4.48 -2.61 16.12
CA ARG A 10 -5.33 -1.60 16.76
C ARG A 10 -4.86 -1.39 18.20
N ASP A 11 -4.80 -0.13 18.60
CA ASP A 11 -4.58 0.29 19.97
C ASP A 11 -5.56 1.42 20.27
N GLY A 12 -6.73 1.06 20.80
CA GLY A 12 -7.80 2.01 21.04
C GLY A 12 -8.25 2.68 19.73
N ALA A 13 -8.15 4.00 19.69
CA ALA A 13 -8.54 4.79 18.52
C ALA A 13 -7.44 4.91 17.45
N VAL A 14 -6.29 4.32 17.69
CA VAL A 14 -5.17 4.34 16.74
C VAL A 14 -5.08 3.01 16.01
N ALA A 15 -5.05 3.05 14.68
CA ALA A 15 -4.80 1.89 13.84
C ALA A 15 -3.42 2.04 13.21
N THR A 16 -2.63 0.98 13.22
CA THR A 16 -1.33 0.95 12.54
C THR A 16 -1.43 -0.02 11.38
N ILE A 17 -1.07 0.47 10.19
CA ILE A 17 -0.94 -0.36 9.00
C ILE A 17 0.54 -0.67 8.85
N TRP A 18 0.90 -1.94 9.00
CA TRP A 18 2.26 -2.40 8.83
C TRP A 18 2.43 -2.94 7.41
N MET A 19 3.26 -2.30 6.60
CA MET A 19 3.66 -2.86 5.32
C MET A 19 4.57 -4.05 5.59
N ASN A 20 4.29 -5.18 4.99
CA ASN A 20 4.96 -6.45 5.28
C ASN A 20 5.52 -7.08 3.99
N ARG A 21 6.44 -6.37 3.35
CA ARG A 21 7.25 -6.86 2.24
C ARG A 21 8.74 -6.64 2.55
N PRO A 22 9.24 -7.17 3.69
CA PRO A 22 10.62 -6.88 4.10
C PRO A 22 11.68 -7.40 3.13
N ASP A 23 11.39 -8.45 2.37
CA ASP A 23 12.30 -9.03 1.39
C ASP A 23 12.66 -8.07 0.26
N VAL A 24 11.78 -7.12 -0.02
CA VAL A 24 11.98 -6.09 -1.06
C VAL A 24 11.92 -4.70 -0.45
N HIS A 25 12.22 -4.57 0.83
CA HIS A 25 12.23 -3.29 1.57
C HIS A 25 10.91 -2.53 1.43
N ASN A 26 9.79 -3.26 1.47
CA ASN A 26 8.43 -2.71 1.35
C ASN A 26 8.24 -1.88 0.08
N ALA A 27 8.85 -2.31 -1.02
CA ALA A 27 8.65 -1.65 -2.31
C ALA A 27 7.19 -1.76 -2.76
N PHE A 28 6.66 -0.68 -3.33
CA PHE A 28 5.28 -0.63 -3.78
C PHE A 28 5.09 -1.37 -5.10
N ASN A 29 4.12 -2.26 -5.12
CA ASN A 29 3.63 -2.90 -6.33
C ASN A 29 2.10 -2.79 -6.36
N GLU A 30 1.48 -3.37 -7.36
CA GLU A 30 0.02 -3.31 -7.54
C GLU A 30 -0.74 -3.84 -6.34
N LEU A 31 -0.30 -4.98 -5.78
CA LEU A 31 -0.98 -5.62 -4.66
C LEU A 31 -0.87 -4.77 -3.39
N LEU A 32 0.32 -4.27 -3.07
CA LEU A 32 0.49 -3.43 -1.89
C LEU A 32 -0.34 -2.16 -1.99
N ILE A 33 -0.37 -1.52 -3.16
CA ILE A 33 -1.17 -0.31 -3.37
C ILE A 33 -2.65 -0.61 -3.25
N ALA A 34 -3.13 -1.70 -3.86
CA ALA A 34 -4.53 -2.10 -3.77
C ALA A 34 -4.94 -2.39 -2.32
N GLU A 35 -4.09 -3.09 -1.58
CA GLU A 35 -4.35 -3.40 -0.18
C GLU A 35 -4.30 -2.17 0.70
N LEU A 36 -3.35 -1.26 0.48
CA LEU A 36 -3.29 0.01 1.21
C LEU A 36 -4.55 0.84 0.96
N THR A 37 -5.00 0.91 -0.27
CA THR A 37 -6.23 1.64 -0.62
C THR A 37 -7.44 1.05 0.09
N ALA A 38 -7.57 -0.28 0.08
CA ALA A 38 -8.66 -0.95 0.77
C ALA A 38 -8.61 -0.76 2.28
N ALA A 39 -7.42 -0.88 2.88
CA ALA A 39 -7.22 -0.69 4.31
C ALA A 39 -7.54 0.74 4.74
N CYS A 40 -7.03 1.73 4.01
CA CYS A 40 -7.29 3.13 4.31
C CYS A 40 -8.77 3.46 4.19
N GLY A 41 -9.45 2.94 3.17
CA GLY A 41 -10.89 3.15 3.00
C GLY A 41 -11.70 2.54 4.14
N ALA A 42 -11.36 1.33 4.58
CA ALA A 42 -12.04 0.68 5.68
C ALA A 42 -11.83 1.42 7.01
N LEU A 43 -10.61 1.88 7.27
CA LEU A 43 -10.29 2.62 8.50
C LEU A 43 -10.90 4.02 8.49
N ASP A 44 -10.96 4.66 7.33
CA ASP A 44 -11.62 5.97 7.20
C ASP A 44 -13.12 5.89 7.49
N ALA A 45 -13.75 4.78 7.12
CA ALA A 45 -15.18 4.55 7.37
C ALA A 45 -15.47 4.14 8.82
N ASP A 46 -14.46 3.78 9.60
CA ASP A 46 -14.62 3.35 11.00
C ASP A 46 -14.53 4.54 11.94
N GLU A 47 -15.68 4.93 12.49
CA GLU A 47 -15.78 6.09 13.39
C GLU A 47 -14.95 5.94 14.67
N SER A 48 -14.61 4.72 15.07
CA SER A 48 -13.78 4.48 16.26
C SER A 48 -12.29 4.75 16.01
N VAL A 49 -11.87 4.87 14.74
CA VAL A 49 -10.50 5.19 14.36
C VAL A 49 -10.30 6.69 14.29
N ARG A 50 -9.39 7.24 15.09
CA ARG A 50 -9.09 8.66 15.14
C ARG A 50 -7.75 9.01 14.51
N ALA A 51 -6.85 8.04 14.39
CA ALA A 51 -5.54 8.22 13.77
C ALA A 51 -5.10 6.91 13.12
N VAL A 52 -4.38 7.04 12.01
CA VAL A 52 -3.78 5.91 11.30
C VAL A 52 -2.29 6.15 11.17
N VAL A 53 -1.50 5.16 11.59
CA VAL A 53 -0.05 5.17 11.47
C VAL A 53 0.34 4.20 10.36
N LEU A 54 1.19 4.64 9.44
CA LEU A 54 1.74 3.76 8.42
C LEU A 54 3.18 3.42 8.81
N ALA A 55 3.50 2.15 8.90
CA ALA A 55 4.81 1.67 9.30
C ALA A 55 5.27 0.54 8.37
N GLY A 56 6.55 0.26 8.37
CA GLY A 56 7.12 -0.82 7.56
C GLY A 56 7.84 -1.85 8.41
N ARG A 57 7.59 -3.12 8.13
CA ARG A 57 8.35 -4.22 8.72
C ARG A 57 9.74 -4.28 8.10
N GLY A 58 10.70 -4.79 8.86
CA GLY A 58 12.09 -4.93 8.41
C GLY A 58 12.89 -3.65 8.62
N LYS A 59 14.00 -3.54 7.88
CA LYS A 59 15.00 -2.48 8.08
C LYS A 59 14.61 -1.14 7.46
N SER A 60 13.71 -1.16 6.49
CA SER A 60 13.34 0.04 5.72
C SER A 60 11.84 0.28 5.82
N PHE A 61 11.46 1.55 5.90
CA PHE A 61 10.05 1.93 5.79
C PHE A 61 9.51 1.53 4.42
N SER A 62 10.13 2.05 3.36
CA SER A 62 9.80 1.66 1.98
C SER A 62 10.97 2.03 1.07
N ALA A 63 11.21 1.19 0.06
CA ALA A 63 12.17 1.48 -0.99
C ALA A 63 11.55 2.28 -2.15
N GLY A 64 10.28 2.64 -2.04
CA GLY A 64 9.54 3.32 -3.11
C GLY A 64 8.89 2.32 -4.06
N ALA A 65 8.67 2.72 -5.31
CA ALA A 65 7.95 1.88 -6.26
C ALA A 65 8.78 0.66 -6.69
N ASP A 66 8.10 -0.48 -6.79
CA ASP A 66 8.69 -1.71 -7.34
C ASP A 66 9.03 -1.48 -8.81
N LEU A 67 10.25 -1.85 -9.21
CA LEU A 67 10.71 -1.62 -10.59
C LEU A 67 9.86 -2.33 -11.63
N ASN A 68 9.41 -3.55 -11.34
CA ASN A 68 8.54 -4.28 -12.25
C ASN A 68 7.18 -3.60 -12.38
N TRP A 69 6.65 -3.10 -11.28
CA TRP A 69 5.40 -2.34 -11.29
C TRP A 69 5.55 -1.04 -12.07
N MET A 70 6.65 -0.30 -11.85
CA MET A 70 6.93 0.93 -12.58
C MET A 70 6.98 0.71 -14.08
N ARG A 71 7.63 -0.39 -14.51
CA ARG A 71 7.75 -0.74 -15.92
C ARG A 71 6.38 -1.01 -16.53
N ARG A 72 5.55 -1.81 -15.85
CA ARG A 72 4.19 -2.11 -16.32
C ARG A 72 3.33 -0.85 -16.36
N ALA A 73 3.42 0.00 -15.36
CA ALA A 73 2.67 1.25 -15.30
C ALA A 73 3.06 2.20 -16.44
N ALA A 74 4.34 2.29 -16.76
CA ALA A 74 4.83 3.11 -17.87
C ALA A 74 4.29 2.60 -19.21
N GLU A 75 4.29 1.30 -19.45
CA GLU A 75 3.72 0.69 -20.66
C GLU A 75 2.23 0.96 -20.78
N ALA A 76 1.47 0.80 -19.71
CA ALA A 76 0.05 1.09 -19.67
C ALA A 76 -0.24 2.55 -19.96
N SER A 77 0.54 3.48 -19.40
CA SER A 77 0.38 4.91 -19.61
C SER A 77 0.62 5.29 -21.07
N VAL A 78 1.60 4.68 -21.72
CA VAL A 78 1.87 4.92 -23.15
C VAL A 78 0.69 4.44 -23.98
N GLU A 79 0.15 3.26 -23.73
CA GLU A 79 -1.02 2.74 -24.43
C GLU A 79 -2.25 3.62 -24.24
N GLU A 80 -2.50 4.07 -23.01
CA GLU A 80 -3.60 4.98 -22.72
C GLU A 80 -3.48 6.31 -23.47
N ASN A 81 -2.30 6.87 -23.51
CA ASN A 81 -2.05 8.12 -24.25
C ASN A 81 -2.28 7.96 -25.75
N LEU A 82 -1.90 6.83 -26.30
CA LEU A 82 -2.14 6.54 -27.72
C LEU A 82 -3.63 6.38 -28.03
N GLN A 83 -4.39 5.81 -27.11
CA GLN A 83 -5.83 5.64 -27.28
C GLN A 83 -6.57 6.97 -27.17
N ASP A 84 -6.11 7.88 -26.33
CA ASP A 84 -6.72 9.19 -26.11
C ASP A 84 -6.35 10.20 -27.21
N ALA A 85 -5.35 9.91 -28.00
CA ALA A 85 -4.96 10.74 -29.13
C ALA A 85 -5.77 10.39 -30.37
#